data_df8ddfdd0eb20445bebe37f6861051a2
#
_entry.id   df8ddfdd0eb20445bebe37f6861051a2
#
_cell.length_a   1.000
_cell.length_b   1.000
_cell.length_c   1.000
_cell.angle_alpha   90.00
_cell.angle_beta   90.00
_cell.angle_gamma   90.00
#
_symmetry.space_group_name_H-M   'P 1'
#
loop_
_entity.id
_entity.type
_entity.pdbx_description
1 polymer ?
#
loop_
_entity_poly.entity_id
_entity_poly.type
_entity_poly.pdbx_seq_one_letter_code
_entity_poly.pdbx_strand_id
1 'polypeptide(L)'
;IKANFSRTQTDLVAVNKNGEKLIFVDFFKNQEPLSIETVNGLILKGSVVKILAGPVAPAQFTQLNNVEVLSIGEVSNLSGTAKAIRIDGTVNDLANGDPVFQGDTIEVSESGAVGFVFLDKTTLSLSEGGKMVLDELVYDPASGSGGMAVDMIEGAFSFVSGEIAKTGPDAMTVSTPVATIGIRGTTVAGKAAIEGNENSFTLLQDSDGAVGQISVSNAGGTQLLAQVGATTSITSFTAPPPPPIILSAAQIQANYGTALNVLPPPPLVAPTPQTAQASEEQQQEEQQQEETQDGVSEEETTEEVIEEEETPDGEEGPPDGEEGPPDGEEGPPDGEEGPPDG
;
A
#
# COMPACT_ATOMS: atom_id res chain seq x y z
N ILE A 1 -33.01 -11.72 -4.47
CA ILE A 1 -33.88 -10.67 -3.86
C ILE A 1 -33.63 -9.40 -4.65
N LYS A 2 -34.67 -8.88 -5.32
CA LYS A 2 -34.58 -7.54 -5.92
C LYS A 2 -35.21 -6.56 -4.92
N ALA A 3 -34.46 -6.18 -3.90
CA ALA A 3 -34.81 -5.12 -2.96
C ALA A 3 -33.63 -4.15 -2.86
N ASN A 4 -33.94 -2.88 -2.80
CA ASN A 4 -32.96 -1.85 -2.48
C ASN A 4 -32.89 -1.72 -0.95
N PHE A 5 -31.70 -1.78 -0.42
CA PHE A 5 -31.44 -1.59 1.00
C PHE A 5 -30.95 -0.17 1.25
N SER A 6 -31.43 0.44 2.32
CA SER A 6 -30.92 1.70 2.85
C SER A 6 -30.94 1.66 4.37
N ARG A 7 -30.13 2.46 5.04
CA ARG A 7 -30.13 2.52 6.50
C ARG A 7 -30.45 3.92 6.99
N THR A 8 -31.16 3.97 8.11
CA THR A 8 -31.16 5.13 8.98
C THR A 8 -30.04 4.97 10.01
N GLN A 9 -29.97 5.82 11.03
CA GLN A 9 -28.92 5.74 12.04
C GLN A 9 -28.82 4.34 12.70
N THR A 10 -29.95 3.71 12.99
CA THR A 10 -30.01 2.39 13.65
C THR A 10 -30.80 1.34 12.88
N ASP A 11 -31.67 1.75 11.93
CA ASP A 11 -32.63 0.86 11.28
C ASP A 11 -32.20 0.51 9.86
N LEU A 12 -32.57 -0.69 9.41
CA LEU A 12 -32.48 -1.09 8.02
C LEU A 12 -33.83 -0.91 7.32
N VAL A 13 -33.82 -0.27 6.16
CA VAL A 13 -35.00 -0.11 5.32
C VAL A 13 -34.78 -0.91 4.02
N ALA A 14 -35.62 -1.90 3.77
CA ALA A 14 -35.67 -2.66 2.54
C ALA A 14 -36.87 -2.22 1.69
N VAL A 15 -36.61 -1.84 0.43
CA VAL A 15 -37.69 -1.42 -0.50
C VAL A 15 -37.68 -2.41 -1.66
N ASN A 16 -38.85 -3.07 -1.88
CA ASN A 16 -38.98 -3.98 -3.02
C ASN A 16 -39.24 -3.20 -4.33
N LYS A 17 -39.24 -3.90 -5.45
CA LYS A 17 -39.48 -3.31 -6.79
C LYS A 17 -40.87 -2.66 -6.94
N ASN A 18 -41.81 -2.95 -6.05
CA ASN A 18 -43.17 -2.40 -6.05
C ASN A 18 -43.28 -1.15 -5.14
N GLY A 19 -42.17 -0.72 -4.51
CA GLY A 19 -42.17 0.41 -3.57
C GLY A 19 -42.63 0.09 -2.15
N GLU A 20 -42.91 -1.18 -1.84
CA GLU A 20 -43.24 -1.59 -0.48
C GLU A 20 -41.99 -1.56 0.42
N LYS A 21 -42.14 -0.97 1.59
CA LYS A 21 -41.03 -0.77 2.55
C LYS A 21 -41.18 -1.71 3.73
N LEU A 22 -40.08 -2.38 4.09
CA LEU A 22 -39.92 -3.13 5.31
C LEU A 22 -38.85 -2.48 6.16
N ILE A 23 -39.15 -2.17 7.41
CA ILE A 23 -38.21 -1.50 8.33
C ILE A 23 -37.87 -2.48 9.45
N PHE A 24 -36.58 -2.75 9.58
CA PHE A 24 -36.01 -3.53 10.67
C PHE A 24 -35.45 -2.55 11.71
N VAL A 25 -36.18 -2.33 12.77
CA VAL A 25 -35.83 -1.37 13.83
C VAL A 25 -34.59 -1.85 14.60
N ASP A 26 -33.70 -0.93 14.93
CA ASP A 26 -32.45 -1.18 15.67
C ASP A 26 -31.51 -2.24 15.04
N PHE A 27 -31.61 -2.49 13.73
CA PHE A 27 -30.85 -3.51 13.02
C PHE A 27 -29.31 -3.30 13.14
N PHE A 28 -28.88 -2.05 13.13
CA PHE A 28 -27.46 -1.66 13.20
C PHE A 28 -27.01 -1.19 14.59
N LYS A 29 -27.80 -1.43 15.63
CA LYS A 29 -27.48 -1.00 17.00
C LYS A 29 -26.30 -1.78 17.60
N ASN A 30 -26.12 -3.03 17.18
CA ASN A 30 -25.01 -3.89 17.62
C ASN A 30 -23.85 -3.82 16.61
N GLN A 31 -22.61 -4.03 17.08
CA GLN A 31 -21.42 -4.04 16.22
C GLN A 31 -21.47 -5.11 15.13
N GLU A 32 -22.14 -6.24 15.39
CA GLU A 32 -22.41 -7.27 14.39
C GLU A 32 -23.91 -7.27 14.04
N PRO A 33 -24.27 -6.79 12.84
CA PRO A 33 -25.66 -6.84 12.38
C PRO A 33 -26.18 -8.27 12.22
N LEU A 34 -27.45 -8.47 12.51
CA LEU A 34 -28.12 -9.76 12.38
C LEU A 34 -28.24 -10.20 10.91
N SER A 35 -28.20 -11.51 10.66
CA SER A 35 -28.49 -12.05 9.33
C SER A 35 -29.99 -12.01 9.05
N ILE A 36 -30.37 -11.76 7.80
CA ILE A 36 -31.77 -11.76 7.34
C ILE A 36 -32.02 -13.05 6.57
N GLU A 37 -33.00 -13.82 7.00
CA GLU A 37 -33.48 -14.98 6.23
C GLU A 37 -34.73 -14.60 5.45
N THR A 38 -34.78 -14.97 4.19
CA THR A 38 -35.92 -14.74 3.32
C THR A 38 -36.87 -15.94 3.35
N VAL A 39 -38.12 -15.73 3.01
CA VAL A 39 -39.14 -16.80 2.92
C VAL A 39 -38.76 -17.97 2.01
N ASN A 40 -37.78 -17.79 1.13
CA ASN A 40 -37.23 -18.82 0.23
C ASN A 40 -35.95 -19.47 0.79
N GLY A 41 -35.60 -19.26 2.06
CA GLY A 41 -34.44 -19.85 2.72
C GLY A 41 -33.09 -19.22 2.37
N LEU A 42 -33.06 -18.10 1.63
CA LEU A 42 -31.80 -17.38 1.37
C LEU A 42 -31.41 -16.58 2.62
N ILE A 43 -30.21 -16.80 3.12
CA ILE A 43 -29.66 -16.08 4.26
C ILE A 43 -28.70 -14.99 3.76
N LEU A 44 -29.03 -13.73 4.05
CA LEU A 44 -28.13 -12.59 3.88
C LEU A 44 -27.39 -12.34 5.20
N LYS A 45 -26.09 -12.54 5.21
CA LYS A 45 -25.27 -12.24 6.40
C LYS A 45 -25.36 -10.75 6.73
N GLY A 46 -25.35 -10.41 8.01
CA GLY A 46 -25.47 -9.03 8.48
C GLY A 46 -24.40 -8.10 7.92
N SER A 47 -23.18 -8.60 7.70
CA SER A 47 -22.09 -7.87 7.03
C SER A 47 -22.44 -7.50 5.57
N VAL A 48 -23.02 -8.42 4.81
CA VAL A 48 -23.48 -8.17 3.43
C VAL A 48 -24.63 -7.18 3.42
N VAL A 49 -25.57 -7.30 4.37
CA VAL A 49 -26.68 -6.34 4.50
C VAL A 49 -26.16 -4.93 4.83
N LYS A 50 -25.13 -4.82 5.66
CA LYS A 50 -24.47 -3.55 6.00
C LYS A 50 -23.89 -2.88 4.76
N ILE A 51 -23.22 -3.65 3.89
CA ILE A 51 -22.66 -3.15 2.62
C ILE A 51 -23.78 -2.73 1.65
N LEU A 52 -24.82 -3.55 1.51
CA LEU A 52 -25.95 -3.27 0.61
C LEU A 52 -26.80 -2.08 1.07
N ALA A 53 -26.88 -1.84 2.38
CA ALA A 53 -27.63 -0.72 2.94
C ALA A 53 -26.89 0.63 2.80
N GLY A 54 -25.61 0.59 2.48
CA GLY A 54 -24.78 1.78 2.34
C GLY A 54 -24.60 2.57 3.65
N PRO A 55 -24.01 3.76 3.57
CA PRO A 55 -23.91 4.67 4.70
C PRO A 55 -25.31 5.17 5.14
N VAL A 56 -25.37 5.78 6.33
CA VAL A 56 -26.61 6.35 6.85
C VAL A 56 -27.21 7.34 5.85
N ALA A 57 -28.44 7.12 5.42
CA ALA A 57 -29.10 7.99 4.44
C ALA A 57 -29.19 9.44 4.94
N PRO A 58 -28.83 10.45 4.12
CA PRO A 58 -28.79 11.85 4.53
C PRO A 58 -30.14 12.48 4.86
N ALA A 59 -31.26 11.81 4.60
CA ALA A 59 -32.61 12.40 4.61
C ALA A 59 -33.21 12.72 5.99
N GLN A 60 -32.49 12.53 7.10
CA GLN A 60 -33.00 12.93 8.42
C GLN A 60 -32.20 14.01 9.15
N PHE A 61 -31.25 14.64 8.46
CA PHE A 61 -30.54 15.82 8.98
C PHE A 61 -31.13 17.13 8.48
N THR A 62 -32.43 17.31 8.55
CA THR A 62 -33.02 18.65 8.48
C THR A 62 -32.82 19.36 9.82
N GLN A 63 -31.59 19.80 10.06
CA GLN A 63 -31.10 20.88 10.92
C GLN A 63 -29.74 20.58 11.60
N LEU A 64 -28.80 20.05 10.87
CA LEU A 64 -27.39 20.30 11.20
C LEU A 64 -26.77 20.95 9.96
N ASN A 65 -26.69 22.26 10.01
CA ASN A 65 -25.93 23.05 9.06
C ASN A 65 -24.50 22.51 9.01
N ASN A 66 -24.00 22.19 7.81
CA ASN A 66 -22.67 21.76 7.50
C ASN A 66 -22.21 20.48 8.22
N VAL A 67 -22.62 19.32 7.73
CA VAL A 67 -21.70 18.18 7.76
C VAL A 67 -20.64 18.50 6.72
N GLU A 68 -19.53 19.06 7.14
CA GLU A 68 -18.33 19.09 6.28
C GLU A 68 -18.01 17.63 5.98
N VAL A 69 -18.27 17.21 4.74
CA VAL A 69 -17.76 15.94 4.24
C VAL A 69 -16.25 16.15 4.18
N LEU A 70 -15.52 15.51 5.11
CA LEU A 70 -14.07 15.66 5.17
C LEU A 70 -13.47 15.04 3.91
N SER A 71 -12.65 15.81 3.21
CA SER A 71 -11.86 15.28 2.11
C SER A 71 -10.88 14.23 2.64
N ILE A 72 -10.67 13.18 1.88
CA ILE A 72 -9.69 12.13 2.18
C ILE A 72 -8.36 12.37 1.47
N GLY A 73 -8.30 13.32 0.55
CA GLY A 73 -7.14 13.69 -0.25
C GLY A 73 -7.48 14.80 -1.22
N GLU A 74 -6.52 15.11 -2.07
CA GLU A 74 -6.65 16.13 -3.10
C GLU A 74 -5.97 15.72 -4.41
N VAL A 75 -6.41 16.32 -5.51
CA VAL A 75 -5.76 16.20 -6.83
C VAL A 75 -4.46 17.01 -6.81
N SER A 76 -3.33 16.34 -6.96
CA SER A 76 -2.02 16.99 -7.02
C SER A 76 -1.59 17.32 -8.45
N ASN A 77 -1.75 16.37 -9.36
CA ASN A 77 -1.34 16.47 -10.76
C ASN A 77 -2.50 16.05 -11.66
N LEU A 78 -2.80 16.84 -12.68
CA LEU A 78 -3.80 16.50 -13.69
C LEU A 78 -3.25 16.83 -15.07
N SER A 79 -3.30 15.84 -15.97
CA SER A 79 -3.06 16.00 -17.40
C SER A 79 -4.33 15.59 -18.14
N GLY A 80 -4.76 16.36 -19.13
CA GLY A 80 -6.04 16.11 -19.79
C GLY A 80 -7.24 16.37 -18.89
N THR A 81 -8.24 15.49 -18.87
CA THR A 81 -9.46 15.63 -18.07
C THR A 81 -9.74 14.40 -17.24
N ALA A 82 -10.22 14.62 -16.03
CA ALA A 82 -10.75 13.59 -15.13
C ALA A 82 -11.97 14.13 -14.41
N LYS A 83 -12.85 13.24 -13.95
CA LYS A 83 -14.05 13.62 -13.19
C LYS A 83 -14.21 12.71 -11.96
N ALA A 84 -14.80 13.30 -10.92
CA ALA A 84 -15.27 12.57 -9.75
C ALA A 84 -16.79 12.46 -9.78
N ILE A 85 -17.29 11.24 -9.65
CA ILE A 85 -18.72 10.96 -9.47
C ILE A 85 -18.91 10.67 -8.00
N ARG A 86 -19.62 11.56 -7.30
CA ARG A 86 -19.91 11.48 -5.89
C ARG A 86 -20.92 10.35 -5.59
N ILE A 87 -20.99 9.95 -4.34
CA ILE A 87 -21.95 8.92 -3.89
C ILE A 87 -23.41 9.31 -4.12
N ASP A 88 -23.72 10.61 -4.18
CA ASP A 88 -25.05 11.14 -4.48
C ASP A 88 -25.35 11.24 -5.99
N GLY A 89 -24.40 10.84 -6.84
CA GLY A 89 -24.48 10.90 -8.30
C GLY A 89 -24.05 12.25 -8.90
N THR A 90 -23.62 13.22 -8.11
CA THR A 90 -23.08 14.48 -8.61
C THR A 90 -21.76 14.24 -9.35
N VAL A 91 -21.63 14.80 -10.54
CA VAL A 91 -20.42 14.71 -11.36
C VAL A 91 -19.68 16.03 -11.31
N ASN A 92 -18.41 16.00 -10.92
CA ASN A 92 -17.54 17.15 -10.87
C ASN A 92 -16.31 16.90 -11.75
N ASP A 93 -16.02 17.85 -12.65
CA ASP A 93 -14.74 17.86 -13.33
C ASP A 93 -13.64 18.20 -12.31
N LEU A 94 -12.53 17.48 -12.37
CA LEU A 94 -11.42 17.66 -11.44
C LEU A 94 -10.39 18.67 -11.99
N ALA A 95 -9.83 19.44 -11.06
CA ALA A 95 -8.69 20.34 -11.27
C ALA A 95 -7.64 20.12 -10.18
N ASN A 96 -6.42 20.60 -10.40
CA ASN A 96 -5.37 20.54 -9.35
C ASN A 96 -5.83 21.29 -8.10
N GLY A 97 -5.67 20.67 -6.93
CA GLY A 97 -6.10 21.17 -5.64
C GLY A 97 -7.55 20.82 -5.26
N ASP A 98 -8.31 20.19 -6.16
CA ASP A 98 -9.67 19.79 -5.83
C ASP A 98 -9.69 18.63 -4.83
N PRO A 99 -10.58 18.69 -3.82
CA PRO A 99 -10.70 17.61 -2.84
C PRO A 99 -11.40 16.38 -3.41
N VAL A 100 -10.93 15.21 -2.98
CA VAL A 100 -11.58 13.93 -3.22
C VAL A 100 -12.12 13.35 -1.92
N PHE A 101 -13.18 12.57 -2.02
CA PHE A 101 -13.93 12.08 -0.87
C PHE A 101 -14.12 10.57 -0.91
N GLN A 102 -14.35 10.00 0.24
CA GLN A 102 -14.70 8.59 0.34
C GLN A 102 -15.97 8.27 -0.44
N GLY A 103 -15.92 7.20 -1.23
CA GLY A 103 -17.00 6.76 -2.11
C GLY A 103 -17.00 7.43 -3.48
N ASP A 104 -16.07 8.35 -3.77
CA ASP A 104 -15.92 8.92 -5.10
C ASP A 104 -15.51 7.86 -6.12
N THR A 105 -16.18 7.87 -7.27
CA THR A 105 -15.70 7.17 -8.45
C THR A 105 -14.95 8.15 -9.34
N ILE A 106 -13.68 7.89 -9.57
CA ILE A 106 -12.82 8.70 -10.43
C ILE A 106 -12.79 8.07 -11.82
N GLU A 107 -13.04 8.86 -12.86
CA GLU A 107 -12.93 8.46 -14.26
C GLU A 107 -12.01 9.42 -15.00
N VAL A 108 -11.02 8.86 -15.70
CA VAL A 108 -10.02 9.60 -16.48
C VAL A 108 -10.35 9.45 -17.96
N SER A 109 -10.22 10.53 -18.72
CA SER A 109 -10.42 10.49 -20.18
C SER A 109 -9.34 9.67 -20.88
N GLU A 110 -9.61 9.27 -22.13
CA GLU A 110 -8.68 8.48 -22.99
C GLU A 110 -7.31 9.12 -23.23
N SER A 111 -7.17 10.40 -22.95
CA SER A 111 -5.92 11.15 -23.08
C SER A 111 -5.54 11.88 -21.79
N GLY A 112 -6.13 11.49 -20.66
CA GLY A 112 -5.90 12.07 -19.36
C GLY A 112 -5.02 11.23 -18.47
N ALA A 113 -4.54 11.83 -17.39
CA ALA A 113 -3.93 11.15 -16.26
C ALA A 113 -4.06 12.02 -15.03
N VAL A 114 -4.27 11.43 -13.85
CA VAL A 114 -4.46 12.16 -12.61
C VAL A 114 -3.63 11.55 -11.48
N GLY A 115 -3.08 12.40 -10.62
CA GLY A 115 -2.35 12.02 -9.41
C GLY A 115 -2.96 12.66 -8.18
N PHE A 116 -3.02 11.91 -7.10
CA PHE A 116 -3.64 12.28 -5.83
C PHE A 116 -2.63 12.21 -4.68
N VAL A 117 -2.84 13.05 -3.68
CA VAL A 117 -2.19 12.96 -2.37
C VAL A 117 -3.28 12.78 -1.31
N PHE A 118 -3.15 11.73 -0.50
CA PHE A 118 -4.10 11.41 0.58
C PHE A 118 -3.61 11.90 1.94
N LEU A 119 -4.52 11.91 2.93
CA LEU A 119 -4.26 12.41 4.29
C LEU A 119 -3.16 11.64 5.02
N ASP A 120 -3.01 10.34 4.73
CA ASP A 120 -1.94 9.48 5.28
C ASP A 120 -0.62 9.59 4.51
N LYS A 121 -0.51 10.53 3.57
CA LYS A 121 0.62 10.75 2.65
C LYS A 121 0.78 9.66 1.57
N THR A 122 -0.17 8.75 1.42
CA THR A 122 -0.23 7.90 0.23
C THR A 122 -0.35 8.79 -1.00
N THR A 123 0.43 8.53 -2.03
CA THR A 123 0.24 9.13 -3.35
C THR A 123 -0.21 8.06 -4.33
N LEU A 124 -1.13 8.41 -5.21
CA LEU A 124 -1.73 7.50 -6.17
C LEU A 124 -1.93 8.20 -7.51
N SER A 125 -1.74 7.46 -8.59
CA SER A 125 -2.00 7.95 -9.93
C SER A 125 -2.81 6.96 -10.76
N LEU A 126 -3.59 7.50 -11.69
CA LEU A 126 -4.41 6.75 -12.62
C LEU A 126 -4.20 7.30 -14.02
N SER A 127 -3.97 6.43 -15.00
CA SER A 127 -3.68 6.80 -16.39
C SER A 127 -4.94 6.91 -17.24
N GLU A 128 -4.73 7.14 -18.53
CA GLU A 128 -5.77 7.27 -19.56
C GLU A 128 -6.80 6.12 -19.54
N GLY A 129 -8.07 6.47 -19.71
CA GLY A 129 -9.20 5.54 -19.69
C GLY A 129 -9.44 4.88 -18.35
N GLY A 130 -8.68 5.30 -17.31
CA GLY A 130 -8.71 4.67 -16.00
C GLY A 130 -9.98 4.98 -15.22
N LYS A 131 -10.39 4.00 -14.41
CA LYS A 131 -11.52 4.10 -13.49
C LYS A 131 -11.23 3.44 -12.17
N MET A 132 -11.48 4.16 -11.06
CA MET A 132 -11.31 3.66 -9.70
C MET A 132 -12.41 4.18 -8.76
N VAL A 133 -12.58 3.48 -7.64
CA VAL A 133 -13.42 3.92 -6.51
C VAL A 133 -12.55 4.10 -5.28
N LEU A 134 -12.69 5.25 -4.62
CA LEU A 134 -12.07 5.54 -3.32
C LEU A 134 -12.98 4.98 -2.22
N ASP A 135 -12.88 3.66 -1.95
CA ASP A 135 -13.86 2.93 -1.14
C ASP A 135 -13.78 3.32 0.33
N GLU A 136 -12.60 3.20 0.95
CA GLU A 136 -12.40 3.53 2.36
C GLU A 136 -11.07 4.24 2.59
N LEU A 137 -11.09 5.30 3.38
CA LEU A 137 -9.92 5.87 4.02
C LEU A 137 -10.29 6.39 5.39
N VAL A 138 -9.81 5.71 6.41
CA VAL A 138 -9.89 6.13 7.81
C VAL A 138 -8.46 6.30 8.31
N TYR A 139 -8.10 7.49 8.76
CA TYR A 139 -6.77 7.79 9.25
C TYR A 139 -6.83 8.65 10.50
N ASP A 140 -6.15 8.21 11.55
CA ASP A 140 -5.94 8.98 12.78
C ASP A 140 -4.48 9.46 12.83
N PRO A 141 -4.23 10.75 12.57
CA PRO A 141 -2.86 11.29 12.59
C PRO A 141 -2.17 11.21 13.96
N ALA A 142 -2.95 11.15 15.06
CA ALA A 142 -2.40 11.10 16.41
C ALA A 142 -1.80 9.74 16.76
N SER A 143 -2.41 8.65 16.28
CA SER A 143 -1.93 7.28 16.48
C SER A 143 -1.18 6.74 15.27
N GLY A 144 -1.27 7.40 14.11
CA GLY A 144 -0.78 6.91 12.82
C GLY A 144 -1.55 5.70 12.28
N SER A 145 -2.63 5.28 12.96
CA SER A 145 -3.39 4.09 12.59
C SER A 145 -4.54 4.41 11.64
N GLY A 146 -4.96 3.41 10.88
CA GLY A 146 -6.07 3.56 9.95
C GLY A 146 -6.24 2.37 9.01
N GLY A 147 -7.10 2.56 8.02
CA GLY A 147 -7.32 1.63 6.92
C GLY A 147 -7.55 2.39 5.62
N MET A 148 -7.05 1.85 4.52
CA MET A 148 -7.28 2.38 3.18
C MET A 148 -7.64 1.25 2.22
N ALA A 149 -8.73 1.44 1.48
CA ALA A 149 -9.15 0.53 0.42
C ALA A 149 -9.47 1.32 -0.86
N VAL A 150 -8.91 0.87 -1.97
CA VAL A 150 -9.14 1.45 -3.30
C VAL A 150 -9.49 0.34 -4.27
N ASP A 151 -10.57 0.51 -5.03
CA ASP A 151 -10.97 -0.43 -6.07
C ASP A 151 -10.57 0.11 -7.45
N MET A 152 -9.55 -0.50 -8.05
CA MET A 152 -9.12 -0.23 -9.42
C MET A 152 -9.96 -1.06 -10.40
N ILE A 153 -10.85 -0.41 -11.12
CA ILE A 153 -11.76 -1.08 -12.05
C ILE A 153 -11.08 -1.30 -13.40
N GLU A 154 -10.40 -0.28 -13.91
CA GLU A 154 -9.74 -0.30 -15.22
C GLU A 154 -8.63 0.75 -15.29
N GLY A 155 -7.60 0.50 -16.11
CA GLY A 155 -6.49 1.40 -16.41
C GLY A 155 -5.20 1.04 -15.70
N ALA A 156 -4.11 1.69 -16.14
CA ALA A 156 -2.84 1.58 -15.43
C ALA A 156 -2.81 2.58 -14.27
N PHE A 157 -2.21 2.15 -13.17
CA PHE A 157 -2.09 2.93 -11.94
C PHE A 157 -0.70 2.79 -11.32
N SER A 158 -0.36 3.72 -10.48
CA SER A 158 0.81 3.60 -9.61
C SER A 158 0.53 4.28 -8.28
N PHE A 159 1.15 3.80 -7.20
CA PHE A 159 1.07 4.46 -5.89
C PHE A 159 2.36 4.27 -5.09
N VAL A 160 2.58 5.22 -4.17
CA VAL A 160 3.55 5.11 -3.07
C VAL A 160 2.74 5.06 -1.79
N SER A 161 2.86 3.99 -1.04
CA SER A 161 2.13 3.80 0.20
C SER A 161 2.57 4.78 1.29
N GLY A 162 1.61 5.32 2.04
CA GLY A 162 1.81 6.28 3.11
C GLY A 162 1.95 5.64 4.49
N GLU A 163 1.47 6.37 5.51
CA GLU A 163 1.62 5.96 6.91
C GLU A 163 0.74 4.76 7.29
N ILE A 164 -0.48 4.65 6.70
CA ILE A 164 -1.40 3.54 6.98
C ILE A 164 -0.75 2.19 6.66
N ALA A 165 -0.08 2.05 5.52
CA ALA A 165 0.54 0.79 5.11
C ALA A 165 1.65 0.29 6.06
N LYS A 166 2.17 1.15 6.94
CA LYS A 166 3.19 0.83 7.94
C LYS A 166 2.59 0.24 9.22
N THR A 167 1.28 0.39 9.44
CA THR A 167 0.62 0.01 10.69
C THR A 167 0.32 -1.48 10.81
N GLY A 168 0.24 -2.19 9.69
CA GLY A 168 0.00 -3.64 9.70
C GLY A 168 -0.13 -4.23 8.30
N PRO A 169 -0.08 -5.56 8.21
CA PRO A 169 -0.43 -6.24 6.98
C PRO A 169 -1.91 -5.94 6.65
N ASP A 170 -2.18 -5.70 5.38
CA ASP A 170 -3.54 -5.44 4.87
C ASP A 170 -4.22 -4.17 5.40
N ALA A 171 -3.51 -3.28 6.12
CA ALA A 171 -4.02 -1.97 6.50
C ALA A 171 -4.28 -1.08 5.26
N MET A 172 -3.51 -1.29 4.20
CA MET A 172 -3.75 -0.72 2.88
C MET A 172 -3.98 -1.83 1.85
N THR A 173 -5.10 -1.75 1.15
CA THR A 173 -5.46 -2.71 0.09
C THR A 173 -5.85 -2.00 -1.19
N VAL A 174 -5.45 -2.59 -2.32
CA VAL A 174 -5.92 -2.20 -3.65
C VAL A 174 -6.53 -3.42 -4.32
N SER A 175 -7.80 -3.34 -4.67
CA SER A 175 -8.53 -4.40 -5.34
C SER A 175 -8.65 -4.13 -6.84
N THR A 176 -8.63 -5.20 -7.62
CA THR A 176 -8.97 -5.21 -9.05
C THR A 176 -10.02 -6.27 -9.31
N PRO A 177 -10.62 -6.35 -10.51
CA PRO A 177 -11.62 -7.38 -10.81
C PRO A 177 -11.13 -8.82 -10.60
N VAL A 178 -9.82 -9.08 -10.60
CA VAL A 178 -9.27 -10.45 -10.52
C VAL A 178 -8.40 -10.73 -9.31
N ALA A 179 -7.99 -9.71 -8.54
CA ALA A 179 -7.13 -9.89 -7.38
C ALA A 179 -7.18 -8.70 -6.42
N THR A 180 -6.79 -8.93 -5.17
CA THR A 180 -6.54 -7.90 -4.16
C THR A 180 -5.05 -7.89 -3.80
N ILE A 181 -4.48 -6.70 -3.70
CA ILE A 181 -3.10 -6.46 -3.28
C ILE A 181 -3.11 -5.98 -1.84
N GLY A 182 -2.44 -6.71 -0.95
CA GLY A 182 -2.08 -6.24 0.38
C GLY A 182 -0.68 -5.59 0.33
N ILE A 183 -0.55 -4.40 0.92
CA ILE A 183 0.62 -3.54 0.73
C ILE A 183 1.34 -3.33 2.05
N ARG A 184 2.68 -3.44 2.01
CA ARG A 184 3.56 -3.22 3.16
C ARG A 184 4.68 -2.25 2.81
N GLY A 185 4.37 -0.95 2.91
CA GLY A 185 5.33 0.15 2.78
C GLY A 185 6.17 0.07 1.51
N THR A 186 5.61 0.42 0.33
CA THR A 186 6.35 0.32 -0.94
C THR A 186 5.66 1.07 -2.08
N THR A 187 6.41 1.24 -3.17
CA THR A 187 5.93 1.75 -4.45
C THR A 187 5.47 0.59 -5.34
N VAL A 188 4.30 0.72 -5.93
CA VAL A 188 3.71 -0.28 -6.83
C VAL A 188 3.22 0.38 -8.10
N ALA A 189 3.37 -0.31 -9.23
CA ALA A 189 2.64 0.00 -10.45
C ALA A 189 1.83 -1.22 -10.89
N GLY A 190 0.68 -0.99 -11.50
CA GLY A 190 -0.20 -2.06 -11.94
C GLY A 190 -1.12 -1.64 -13.07
N LYS A 191 -1.83 -2.62 -13.58
CA LYS A 191 -2.90 -2.44 -14.55
C LYS A 191 -4.09 -3.28 -14.13
N ALA A 192 -5.25 -2.65 -14.04
CA ALA A 192 -6.52 -3.30 -13.83
C ALA A 192 -7.28 -3.44 -15.14
N ALA A 193 -7.99 -4.54 -15.28
CA ALA A 193 -8.89 -4.81 -16.41
C ALA A 193 -9.98 -5.79 -15.98
N ILE A 194 -11.07 -5.85 -16.73
CA ILE A 194 -12.15 -6.81 -16.49
C ILE A 194 -11.63 -8.26 -16.58
N GLU A 195 -12.27 -9.18 -15.86
CA GLU A 195 -11.93 -10.61 -15.89
C GLU A 195 -11.88 -11.14 -17.34
N GLY A 196 -10.88 -11.95 -17.63
CA GLY A 196 -10.54 -12.41 -18.98
C GLY A 196 -9.42 -11.60 -19.65
N ASN A 197 -9.19 -10.36 -19.22
CA ASN A 197 -8.07 -9.53 -19.65
C ASN A 197 -6.95 -9.51 -18.61
N GLU A 198 -5.75 -9.09 -19.03
CA GLU A 198 -4.57 -9.07 -18.17
C GLU A 198 -4.66 -7.95 -17.13
N ASN A 199 -4.57 -8.33 -15.85
CA ASN A 199 -4.26 -7.48 -14.73
C ASN A 199 -2.83 -7.77 -14.28
N SER A 200 -2.02 -6.75 -14.07
CA SER A 200 -0.61 -6.91 -13.70
C SER A 200 -0.23 -6.05 -12.51
N PHE A 201 0.70 -6.55 -11.70
CA PHE A 201 1.17 -5.91 -10.48
C PHE A 201 2.67 -6.02 -10.41
N THR A 202 3.35 -4.88 -10.29
CA THR A 202 4.80 -4.76 -10.30
C THR A 202 5.27 -4.05 -9.05
N LEU A 203 6.18 -4.67 -8.30
CA LEU A 203 6.84 -4.06 -7.15
C LEU A 203 7.97 -3.16 -7.63
N LEU A 204 7.97 -1.89 -7.18
CA LEU A 204 8.98 -0.91 -7.52
C LEU A 204 9.86 -0.58 -6.30
N GLN A 205 10.98 0.07 -6.54
CA GLN A 205 11.82 0.62 -5.49
C GLN A 205 11.27 1.96 -5.03
N ASP A 206 11.31 2.21 -3.73
CA ASP A 206 10.97 3.51 -3.15
C ASP A 206 12.05 4.56 -3.45
N SER A 207 11.68 5.83 -3.33
CA SER A 207 12.60 6.95 -3.61
C SER A 207 13.80 7.02 -2.66
N ASP A 208 13.69 6.43 -1.47
CA ASP A 208 14.77 6.29 -0.49
C ASP A 208 15.66 5.06 -0.71
N GLY A 209 15.37 4.26 -1.73
CA GLY A 209 16.08 3.04 -2.07
C GLY A 209 15.55 1.78 -1.35
N ALA A 210 14.59 1.91 -0.47
CA ALA A 210 13.95 0.77 0.17
C ALA A 210 13.11 -0.06 -0.81
N VAL A 211 12.84 -1.30 -0.43
CA VAL A 211 11.97 -2.21 -1.18
C VAL A 211 11.06 -2.91 -0.17
N GLY A 212 9.78 -2.64 -0.23
CA GLY A 212 8.82 -3.32 0.61
C GLY A 212 8.35 -4.65 0.03
N GLN A 213 7.13 -5.03 0.35
CA GLN A 213 6.50 -6.26 -0.12
C GLN A 213 5.05 -6.00 -0.51
N ILE A 214 4.58 -6.75 -1.48
CA ILE A 214 3.15 -6.85 -1.78
C ILE A 214 2.72 -8.32 -1.84
N SER A 215 1.52 -8.58 -1.33
CA SER A 215 0.84 -9.86 -1.49
C SER A 215 -0.29 -9.71 -2.50
N VAL A 216 -0.26 -10.48 -3.58
CA VAL A 216 -1.31 -10.50 -4.60
C VAL A 216 -2.14 -11.75 -4.40
N SER A 217 -3.41 -11.59 -4.06
CA SER A 217 -4.29 -12.68 -3.64
C SER A 217 -5.60 -12.70 -4.43
N ASN A 218 -6.08 -13.90 -4.75
CA ASN A 218 -7.42 -14.13 -5.30
C ASN A 218 -7.98 -15.47 -4.78
N ALA A 219 -9.11 -15.92 -5.33
CA ALA A 219 -9.71 -17.21 -4.93
C ALA A 219 -8.83 -18.42 -5.26
N GLY A 220 -7.88 -18.31 -6.19
CA GLY A 220 -6.97 -19.38 -6.58
C GLY A 220 -5.71 -19.49 -5.70
N GLY A 221 -5.35 -18.43 -4.97
CA GLY A 221 -4.17 -18.42 -4.11
C GLY A 221 -3.55 -17.04 -3.89
N THR A 222 -2.34 -17.05 -3.35
CA THR A 222 -1.57 -15.84 -3.03
C THR A 222 -0.15 -15.94 -3.57
N GLN A 223 0.34 -14.85 -4.16
CA GLN A 223 1.72 -14.68 -4.60
C GLN A 223 2.35 -13.48 -3.89
N LEU A 224 3.52 -13.69 -3.28
CA LEU A 224 4.30 -12.62 -2.64
C LEU A 224 5.33 -12.06 -3.65
N LEU A 225 5.41 -10.74 -3.74
CA LEU A 225 6.44 -10.02 -4.49
C LEU A 225 7.31 -9.23 -3.49
N ALA A 226 8.63 -9.45 -3.52
CA ALA A 226 9.59 -8.87 -2.58
C ALA A 226 10.89 -8.40 -3.25
N GLN A 227 10.91 -8.32 -4.59
CA GLN A 227 12.08 -7.90 -5.37
C GLN A 227 11.66 -6.80 -6.35
N VAL A 228 12.53 -5.81 -6.55
CA VAL A 228 12.31 -4.73 -7.52
C VAL A 228 12.08 -5.30 -8.92
N GLY A 229 11.03 -4.83 -9.58
CA GLY A 229 10.62 -5.29 -10.90
C GLY A 229 9.86 -6.61 -10.90
N ALA A 230 9.71 -7.28 -9.74
CA ALA A 230 8.91 -8.48 -9.65
C ALA A 230 7.46 -8.18 -10.06
N THR A 231 6.97 -8.92 -11.03
CA THR A 231 5.67 -8.70 -11.66
C THR A 231 4.93 -10.01 -11.80
N THR A 232 3.67 -10.04 -11.38
CA THR A 232 2.73 -11.12 -11.67
C THR A 232 1.58 -10.61 -12.52
N SER A 233 1.10 -11.43 -13.44
CA SER A 233 -0.03 -11.10 -14.33
C SER A 233 -1.12 -12.15 -14.20
N ILE A 234 -2.37 -11.71 -14.06
CA ILE A 234 -3.53 -12.54 -13.77
C ILE A 234 -4.68 -12.13 -14.69
N THR A 235 -5.39 -13.11 -15.23
CA THR A 235 -6.56 -12.88 -16.09
C THR A 235 -7.87 -13.37 -15.48
N SER A 236 -7.81 -14.15 -14.40
CA SER A 236 -9.00 -14.75 -13.77
C SER A 236 -8.93 -14.67 -12.26
N PHE A 237 -10.07 -14.39 -11.63
CA PHE A 237 -10.23 -14.38 -10.18
C PHE A 237 -10.01 -15.75 -9.52
N THR A 238 -10.23 -16.85 -10.25
CA THR A 238 -10.12 -18.22 -9.73
C THR A 238 -8.80 -18.91 -10.05
N ALA A 239 -8.02 -18.39 -11.01
CA ALA A 239 -6.69 -18.93 -11.30
C ALA A 239 -5.65 -18.40 -10.32
N PRO A 240 -4.77 -19.25 -9.75
CA PRO A 240 -3.75 -18.77 -8.82
C PRO A 240 -2.80 -17.79 -9.52
N PRO A 241 -2.36 -16.72 -8.82
CA PRO A 241 -1.34 -15.83 -9.36
C PRO A 241 -0.06 -16.60 -9.71
N PRO A 242 0.48 -16.47 -10.94
CA PRO A 242 1.69 -17.17 -11.33
C PRO A 242 2.93 -16.64 -10.60
N PRO A 243 4.04 -17.42 -10.55
CA PRO A 243 5.32 -16.95 -10.06
C PRO A 243 5.75 -15.67 -10.77
N PRO A 244 6.36 -14.70 -10.05
CA PRO A 244 6.71 -13.42 -10.64
C PRO A 244 7.86 -13.53 -11.63
N ILE A 245 7.81 -12.71 -12.67
CA ILE A 245 8.93 -12.41 -13.56
C ILE A 245 9.53 -11.05 -13.20
N ILE A 246 10.78 -10.80 -13.55
CA ILE A 246 11.42 -9.51 -13.33
C ILE A 246 11.35 -8.69 -14.61
N LEU A 247 10.64 -7.56 -14.55
CA LEU A 247 10.61 -6.58 -15.63
C LEU A 247 11.81 -5.63 -15.53
N SER A 248 12.36 -5.29 -16.69
CA SER A 248 13.36 -4.22 -16.80
C SER A 248 12.72 -2.83 -16.64
N ALA A 249 13.52 -1.82 -16.29
CA ALA A 249 13.04 -0.43 -16.19
C ALA A 249 12.37 0.06 -17.49
N ALA A 250 12.88 -0.34 -18.66
CA ALA A 250 12.28 0.00 -19.95
C ALA A 250 10.88 -0.61 -20.15
N GLN A 251 10.69 -1.86 -19.70
CA GLN A 251 9.38 -2.53 -19.75
C GLN A 251 8.39 -1.90 -18.76
N ILE A 252 8.85 -1.57 -17.54
CA ILE A 252 8.05 -0.85 -16.54
C ILE A 252 7.58 0.49 -17.08
N GLN A 253 8.51 1.27 -17.69
CA GLN A 253 8.17 2.55 -18.31
C GLN A 253 7.21 2.40 -19.50
N ALA A 254 7.35 1.35 -20.32
CA ALA A 254 6.45 1.08 -21.42
C ALA A 254 5.02 0.70 -20.96
N ASN A 255 4.92 -0.03 -19.83
CA ASN A 255 3.62 -0.52 -19.34
C ASN A 255 2.89 0.50 -18.48
N TYR A 256 3.61 1.31 -17.69
CA TYR A 256 3.03 2.15 -16.63
C TYR A 256 3.49 3.61 -16.70
N GLY A 257 4.25 4.00 -17.75
CA GLY A 257 4.90 5.31 -17.83
C GLY A 257 3.96 6.49 -17.65
N THR A 258 2.75 6.45 -18.21
CA THR A 258 1.76 7.52 -18.07
C THR A 258 1.35 7.70 -16.60
N ALA A 259 1.05 6.62 -15.89
CA ALA A 259 0.73 6.66 -14.46
C ALA A 259 1.93 7.15 -13.62
N LEU A 260 3.12 6.62 -13.88
CA LEU A 260 4.35 7.00 -13.18
C LEU A 260 4.71 8.48 -13.35
N ASN A 261 4.47 9.06 -14.54
CA ASN A 261 4.79 10.47 -14.83
C ASN A 261 3.90 11.48 -14.09
N VAL A 262 2.67 11.10 -13.71
CA VAL A 262 1.74 11.96 -12.96
C VAL A 262 1.66 11.61 -11.48
N LEU A 263 2.35 10.55 -11.04
CA LEU A 263 2.43 10.17 -9.64
C LEU A 263 3.08 11.29 -8.84
N PRO A 264 2.39 11.87 -7.84
CA PRO A 264 2.99 12.91 -7.02
C PRO A 264 4.13 12.33 -6.16
N PRO A 265 5.20 13.09 -5.92
CA PRO A 265 6.19 12.68 -4.93
C PRO A 265 5.55 12.62 -3.54
N PRO A 266 5.95 11.67 -2.69
CA PRO A 266 5.46 11.63 -1.31
C PRO A 266 5.75 12.95 -0.59
N PRO A 267 4.82 13.48 0.22
CA PRO A 267 5.05 14.68 0.99
C PRO A 267 6.27 14.54 1.90
N LEU A 268 7.17 15.53 1.88
CA LEU A 268 8.34 15.54 2.74
C LEU A 268 7.90 15.55 4.21
N VAL A 269 8.36 14.58 4.98
CA VAL A 269 8.20 14.59 6.44
C VAL A 269 9.15 15.63 6.99
N ALA A 270 8.63 16.72 7.56
CA ALA A 270 9.47 17.64 8.31
C ALA A 270 10.16 16.85 9.43
N PRO A 271 11.48 17.02 9.67
CA PRO A 271 12.17 16.33 10.75
C PRO A 271 11.45 16.60 12.07
N THR A 272 11.12 15.53 12.79
CA THR A 272 10.48 15.65 14.10
C THR A 272 11.42 16.42 15.05
N PRO A 273 10.91 17.26 15.97
CA PRO A 273 11.73 18.05 16.89
C PRO A 273 12.73 17.24 17.72
N GLN A 274 12.51 15.94 17.87
CA GLN A 274 13.44 15.03 18.57
C GLN A 274 14.77 14.82 17.83
N THR A 275 14.80 14.94 16.50
CA THR A 275 16.06 14.84 15.73
C THR A 275 16.88 16.13 15.84
N ALA A 276 16.22 17.27 16.08
CA ALA A 276 16.90 18.54 16.30
C ALA A 276 17.61 18.59 17.68
N GLN A 277 16.99 18.01 18.71
CA GLN A 277 17.63 17.94 20.04
C GLN A 277 18.85 17.01 20.08
N ALA A 278 18.80 15.86 19.37
CA ALA A 278 19.95 14.97 19.27
C ALA A 278 21.14 15.60 18.51
N SER A 279 20.87 16.49 17.56
CA SER A 279 21.90 17.22 16.82
C SER A 279 22.52 18.38 17.62
N GLU A 280 21.73 19.00 18.51
CA GLU A 280 22.22 20.05 19.41
C GLU A 280 23.04 19.46 20.58
N GLU A 281 22.66 18.30 21.11
CA GLU A 281 23.45 17.59 22.13
C GLU A 281 24.79 17.10 21.59
N GLN A 282 24.86 16.58 20.36
CA GLN A 282 26.13 16.20 19.74
C GLN A 282 27.06 17.39 19.45
N GLN A 283 26.52 18.55 19.08
CA GLN A 283 27.33 19.75 18.88
C GLN A 283 27.82 20.37 20.20
N GLN A 284 27.07 20.18 21.30
CA GLN A 284 27.53 20.63 22.64
C GLN A 284 28.59 19.70 23.24
N GLU A 285 28.53 18.39 22.96
CA GLU A 285 29.58 17.45 23.40
C GLU A 285 30.88 17.65 22.61
N GLU A 286 30.84 17.96 21.31
CA GLU A 286 32.05 18.28 20.53
C GLU A 286 32.69 19.59 20.97
N GLN A 287 31.91 20.63 21.34
CA GLN A 287 32.46 21.90 21.85
C GLN A 287 33.07 21.74 23.25
N GLN A 288 32.55 20.86 24.12
CA GLN A 288 33.14 20.58 25.41
C GLN A 288 34.43 19.74 25.33
N GLN A 289 34.62 18.95 24.27
CA GLN A 289 35.88 18.21 24.06
C GLN A 289 36.98 19.09 23.47
N GLU A 290 36.66 20.12 22.69
CA GLU A 290 37.67 21.09 22.22
C GLU A 290 38.16 22.02 23.34
N GLU A 291 37.30 22.47 24.26
CA GLU A 291 37.71 23.33 25.39
C GLU A 291 38.59 22.58 26.41
N THR A 292 38.52 21.25 26.51
CA THR A 292 39.37 20.44 27.39
C THR A 292 40.73 20.09 26.80
N GLN A 293 40.97 20.27 25.50
CA GLN A 293 42.29 20.05 24.88
C GLN A 293 43.17 21.30 24.84
N ASP A 294 42.61 22.50 24.98
CA ASP A 294 43.37 23.75 24.92
C ASP A 294 43.90 24.22 26.32
N GLY A 295 43.63 23.43 27.36
CA GLY A 295 44.01 23.74 28.75
C GLY A 295 45.26 23.03 29.30
N VAL A 296 45.96 22.21 28.47
CA VAL A 296 47.16 21.47 28.93
C VAL A 296 48.34 21.73 27.97
N SER A 297 48.85 22.94 28.00
CA SER A 297 50.21 23.23 27.56
C SER A 297 50.66 24.55 28.18
N GLU A 298 51.27 24.44 29.37
CA GLU A 298 52.34 25.27 29.88
C GLU A 298 52.65 24.88 31.33
N GLU A 299 53.74 24.24 31.51
CA GLU A 299 54.71 24.22 32.64
C GLU A 299 55.32 22.81 32.73
N GLU A 300 56.47 22.60 32.64
CA GLU A 300 57.80 23.02 32.89
C GLU A 300 58.78 21.86 32.63
N THR A 301 59.87 22.21 32.01
CA THR A 301 61.10 21.46 31.90
C THR A 301 61.69 21.09 33.28
N THR A 302 62.17 19.84 33.45
CA THR A 302 63.54 19.53 33.91
C THR A 302 63.84 18.03 33.83
N GLU A 303 64.88 17.73 33.11
CA GLU A 303 65.93 16.71 33.25
C GLU A 303 65.69 15.51 34.19
N GLU A 304 65.84 14.29 33.65
CA GLU A 304 66.99 13.45 34.00
C GLU A 304 67.04 12.17 33.12
N VAL A 305 68.22 11.93 32.72
CA VAL A 305 68.87 10.86 31.97
C VAL A 305 68.82 9.54 32.75
N ILE A 306 68.88 8.43 32.02
CA ILE A 306 69.62 7.18 32.25
C ILE A 306 68.86 5.90 31.92
N GLU A 307 69.41 5.23 30.93
CA GLU A 307 69.83 3.81 30.72
C GLU A 307 68.75 2.72 30.65
N GLU A 308 68.78 2.16 29.46
CA GLU A 308 69.30 0.80 29.06
C GLU A 308 68.36 -0.40 29.30
N GLU A 309 68.30 -1.12 28.22
CA GLU A 309 68.29 -2.59 28.02
C GLU A 309 66.95 -3.33 28.11
N GLU A 310 66.60 -3.96 27.13
CA GLU A 310 66.62 -5.33 26.65
C GLU A 310 65.33 -5.72 25.90
N THR A 311 65.54 -6.13 24.68
CA THR A 311 64.64 -7.02 23.94
C THR A 311 64.72 -8.43 24.54
N PRO A 312 63.67 -9.24 24.45
CA PRO A 312 63.79 -10.37 23.57
C PRO A 312 62.55 -10.71 22.71
N ASP A 313 62.89 -11.18 21.55
CA ASP A 313 62.21 -11.99 20.59
C ASP A 313 61.09 -12.90 21.09
N GLY A 314 60.02 -12.97 20.31
CA GLY A 314 59.00 -13.99 20.41
C GLY A 314 58.16 -14.07 19.14
N GLU A 315 58.72 -14.70 18.10
CA GLU A 315 57.98 -15.22 16.94
C GLU A 315 56.98 -16.28 17.41
N GLU A 316 55.70 -16.12 17.08
CA GLU A 316 54.82 -17.26 16.86
C GLU A 316 53.97 -17.04 15.61
N GLY A 317 54.24 -17.92 14.64
CA GLY A 317 53.58 -17.98 13.35
C GLY A 317 52.16 -18.59 13.43
N PRO A 318 51.37 -18.42 12.36
CA PRO A 318 50.01 -18.95 12.31
C PRO A 318 49.98 -20.45 12.01
N PRO A 319 48.98 -21.20 12.54
CA PRO A 319 48.82 -22.60 12.17
C PRO A 319 48.12 -22.74 10.82
N ASP A 320 48.78 -23.45 9.94
CA ASP A 320 48.22 -24.03 8.73
C ASP A 320 47.23 -25.12 9.07
N GLY A 321 46.08 -25.08 8.45
CA GLY A 321 45.04 -26.10 8.54
C GLY A 321 44.20 -26.15 7.26
N GLU A 322 44.79 -26.76 6.22
CA GLU A 322 44.07 -27.21 5.05
C GLU A 322 43.21 -28.45 5.42
N GLU A 323 41.87 -28.33 5.28
CA GLU A 323 41.02 -29.52 5.11
C GLU A 323 40.36 -29.44 3.74
N GLY A 324 40.74 -30.40 2.88
CA GLY A 324 40.21 -30.57 1.54
C GLY A 324 38.78 -31.16 1.55
N PRO A 325 38.05 -31.02 0.42
CA PRO A 325 36.70 -31.55 0.29
C PRO A 325 36.66 -33.07 0.09
N PRO A 326 35.62 -33.78 0.56
CA PRO A 326 35.46 -35.17 0.28
C PRO A 326 34.90 -35.43 -1.12
N ASP A 327 35.61 -36.24 -1.87
CA ASP A 327 35.15 -36.83 -3.11
C ASP A 327 34.03 -37.86 -2.82
N GLY A 328 32.91 -37.70 -3.52
CA GLY A 328 31.80 -38.64 -3.52
C GLY A 328 31.06 -38.62 -4.84
N GLU A 329 31.64 -39.31 -5.84
CA GLU A 329 30.95 -39.68 -7.06
C GLU A 329 29.94 -40.78 -6.75
N GLU A 330 28.64 -40.52 -6.95
CA GLU A 330 27.64 -41.56 -7.20
C GLU A 330 27.02 -41.32 -8.58
N GLY A 331 27.28 -42.26 -9.47
CA GLY A 331 26.76 -42.30 -10.84
C GLY A 331 25.27 -42.64 -10.91
N PRO A 332 24.61 -42.28 -12.04
CA PRO A 332 23.17 -42.55 -12.22
C PRO A 332 22.90 -44.05 -12.51
N PRO A 333 21.73 -44.56 -12.07
CA PRO A 333 21.30 -45.91 -12.46
C PRO A 333 20.68 -45.88 -13.87
N ASP A 334 21.23 -46.74 -14.71
CA ASP A 334 20.64 -47.16 -15.97
C ASP A 334 19.34 -47.93 -15.73
N GLY A 335 18.28 -47.55 -16.38
CA GLY A 335 17.01 -48.27 -16.39
C GLY A 335 16.20 -47.94 -17.64
N GLU A 336 16.55 -48.58 -18.74
CA GLU A 336 15.69 -48.69 -19.92
C GLU A 336 14.47 -49.57 -19.59
N GLU A 337 13.26 -49.05 -19.74
CA GLU A 337 12.07 -49.86 -20.02
C GLU A 337 11.36 -49.30 -21.23
N GLY A 338 11.30 -50.12 -22.31
CA GLY A 338 10.66 -49.84 -23.55
C GLY A 338 9.13 -49.85 -23.47
N PRO A 339 8.42 -49.33 -24.49
CA PRO A 339 6.96 -49.24 -24.49
C PRO A 339 6.31 -50.58 -24.86
N PRO A 340 5.13 -50.91 -24.30
CA PRO A 340 4.36 -52.07 -24.74
C PRO A 340 3.53 -51.69 -25.98
N ASP A 341 3.63 -52.57 -27.00
CA ASP A 341 2.74 -52.66 -28.16
C ASP A 341 1.31 -53.07 -27.75
N GLY A 342 0.28 -52.39 -28.31
CA GLY A 342 -1.12 -52.80 -28.20
C GLY A 342 -2.09 -51.71 -28.70
#